data_63a106ab99f30b50c2237245f201255f
#
_entry.id   63a106ab99f30b50c2237245f201255f
#
_cell.length_a   1.000
_cell.length_b   1.000
_cell.length_c   1.000
_cell.angle_alpha   90.00
_cell.angle_beta   90.00
_cell.angle_gamma   90.00
#
_symmetry.space_group_name_H-M   'P 1'
#
loop_
_entity.id
_entity.type
_entity.pdbx_description
1 polymer ?
#
loop_
_entity_poly.entity_id
_entity_poly.type
_entity_poly.pdbx_seq_one_letter_code
_entity_poly.pdbx_strand_id
1 'polypeptide(L)'
;GDVYKRQGTDCIIACGTTGEAATLSHEEHIEVIRFVCQVVNKRIPVVAGTGSNCTETAVYLSTEAKKAGADGLLLVSPYYNKSTQKGLKVHFSEVAKAVDLPILLYNVPSRTGVNITPETIVALCKEYENIVGVKEASGNFSAIAQIASLSGGTVDIYSGNDDQTVPMMALGAKGVISVLSNVA
;
A
#
# COMPACT_ATOMS: atom_id res chain seq x y z
N GLY A 1 0.07 5.35 21.21
CA GLY A 1 -0.43 4.00 20.98
C GLY A 1 -1.90 3.82 21.31
N ASP A 2 -2.33 4.07 22.58
CA ASP A 2 -3.72 3.82 22.98
C ASP A 2 -4.73 4.83 22.44
N VAL A 3 -4.30 6.03 22.07
CA VAL A 3 -5.15 7.06 21.49
C VAL A 3 -5.74 6.59 20.15
N TYR A 4 -4.93 6.10 19.23
CA TYR A 4 -5.39 5.60 17.93
C TYR A 4 -6.37 4.43 18.05
N LYS A 5 -6.13 3.50 18.99
CA LYS A 5 -7.05 2.39 19.22
C LYS A 5 -8.42 2.86 19.74
N ARG A 6 -8.44 3.87 20.61
CA ARG A 6 -9.68 4.48 21.12
C ARG A 6 -10.46 5.23 20.04
N GLN A 7 -9.77 5.71 18.98
CA GLN A 7 -10.37 6.38 17.84
C GLN A 7 -10.86 5.41 16.75
N GLY A 8 -10.69 4.10 16.94
CA GLY A 8 -11.14 3.08 15.99
C GLY A 8 -10.16 2.82 14.86
N THR A 9 -8.86 3.11 15.05
CA THR A 9 -7.83 2.75 14.07
C THR A 9 -7.63 1.24 14.03
N ASP A 10 -7.87 0.62 12.87
CA ASP A 10 -7.76 -0.82 12.66
C ASP A 10 -6.34 -1.27 12.31
N CYS A 11 -5.52 -0.38 11.75
CA CYS A 11 -4.17 -0.70 11.26
C CYS A 11 -3.27 0.54 11.28
N ILE A 12 -1.96 0.35 11.45
CA ILE A 12 -0.96 1.42 11.32
C ILE A 12 -0.13 1.19 10.06
N ILE A 13 0.04 2.25 9.25
CA ILE A 13 0.97 2.26 8.14
C ILE A 13 2.29 2.87 8.60
N ALA A 14 3.35 2.07 8.68
CA ALA A 14 4.71 2.54 8.96
C ALA A 14 5.44 2.89 7.65
N CYS A 15 6.23 3.94 7.65
CA CYS A 15 7.03 4.38 6.48
C CYS A 15 6.21 4.57 5.20
N GLY A 16 5.01 5.14 5.31
CA GLY A 16 4.26 5.66 4.16
C GLY A 16 4.86 6.99 3.67
N THR A 17 4.27 7.56 2.61
CA THR A 17 4.70 8.87 2.05
C THR A 17 4.64 9.98 3.10
N THR A 18 3.57 10.04 3.88
CA THR A 18 3.40 11.01 4.98
C THR A 18 4.45 10.81 6.09
N GLY A 19 4.95 9.61 6.28
CA GLY A 19 6.05 9.28 7.18
C GLY A 19 7.43 9.56 6.58
N GLU A 20 7.53 10.30 5.47
CA GLU A 20 8.76 10.75 4.83
C GLU A 20 9.76 9.63 4.51
N ALA A 21 9.25 8.42 4.19
CA ALA A 21 10.07 7.25 3.90
C ALA A 21 11.15 7.49 2.83
N ALA A 22 10.90 8.39 1.87
CA ALA A 22 11.83 8.73 0.79
C ALA A 22 13.08 9.48 1.28
N THR A 23 13.09 10.03 2.50
CA THR A 23 14.21 10.77 3.08
C THR A 23 15.04 9.95 4.08
N LEU A 24 14.59 8.73 4.38
CA LEU A 24 15.29 7.81 5.27
C LEU A 24 16.33 6.99 4.52
N SER A 25 17.46 6.70 5.15
CA SER A 25 18.34 5.63 4.68
C SER A 25 17.62 4.28 4.79
N HIS A 26 18.09 3.24 4.11
CA HIS A 26 17.46 1.91 4.19
C HIS A 26 17.51 1.35 5.62
N GLU A 27 18.59 1.60 6.34
CA GLU A 27 18.77 1.18 7.74
C GLU A 27 17.76 1.88 8.66
N GLU A 28 17.61 3.20 8.54
CA GLU A 28 16.63 3.98 9.30
C GLU A 28 15.21 3.54 8.97
N HIS A 29 14.91 3.31 7.69
CA HIS A 29 13.60 2.84 7.23
C HIS A 29 13.21 1.53 7.93
N ILE A 30 14.11 0.55 7.94
CA ILE A 30 13.89 -0.75 8.57
C ILE A 30 13.79 -0.61 10.09
N GLU A 31 14.61 0.26 10.71
CA GLU A 31 14.57 0.51 12.15
C GLU A 31 13.25 1.14 12.59
N VAL A 32 12.70 2.09 11.82
CA VAL A 32 11.38 2.69 12.09
C VAL A 32 10.29 1.61 12.02
N ILE A 33 10.31 0.74 11.02
CA ILE A 33 9.34 -0.36 10.91
C ILE A 33 9.44 -1.29 12.14
N ARG A 34 10.67 -1.69 12.50
CA ARG A 34 10.93 -2.55 13.66
C ARG A 34 10.41 -1.92 14.96
N PHE A 35 10.73 -0.64 15.17
CA PHE A 35 10.27 0.10 16.34
C PHE A 35 8.74 0.16 16.41
N VAL A 36 8.06 0.47 15.30
CA VAL A 36 6.60 0.51 15.25
C VAL A 36 6.01 -0.87 15.57
N CYS A 37 6.54 -1.94 14.99
CA CYS A 37 6.07 -3.30 15.26
C CYS A 37 6.23 -3.67 16.75
N GLN A 38 7.37 -3.32 17.36
CA GLN A 38 7.63 -3.55 18.78
C GLN A 38 6.66 -2.76 19.67
N VAL A 39 6.46 -1.47 19.39
CA VAL A 39 5.55 -0.61 20.18
C VAL A 39 4.10 -1.06 20.04
N VAL A 40 3.69 -1.42 18.82
CA VAL A 40 2.32 -1.92 18.55
C VAL A 40 2.10 -3.28 19.22
N ASN A 41 3.13 -4.12 19.23
CA ASN A 41 3.12 -5.44 19.90
C ASN A 41 1.89 -6.28 19.55
N LYS A 42 1.61 -6.41 18.25
CA LYS A 42 0.48 -7.21 17.70
C LYS A 42 -0.93 -6.81 18.21
N ARG A 43 -1.10 -5.64 18.80
CA ARG A 43 -2.42 -5.14 19.22
C ARG A 43 -3.34 -4.81 18.04
N ILE A 44 -2.75 -4.38 16.94
CA ILE A 44 -3.37 -4.15 15.63
C ILE A 44 -2.32 -4.48 14.55
N PRO A 45 -2.70 -4.75 13.30
CA PRO A 45 -1.74 -4.95 12.22
C PRO A 45 -0.85 -3.73 11.97
N VAL A 46 0.39 -4.00 11.59
CA VAL A 46 1.34 -2.99 11.06
C VAL A 46 1.63 -3.32 9.60
N VAL A 47 1.30 -2.41 8.72
CA VAL A 47 1.61 -2.49 7.30
C VAL A 47 2.80 -1.58 7.00
N ALA A 48 3.85 -2.11 6.39
CA ALA A 48 5.06 -1.36 6.09
C ALA A 48 5.04 -0.82 4.65
N GLY A 49 5.30 0.47 4.47
CA GLY A 49 5.55 1.06 3.16
C GLY A 49 6.96 0.67 2.70
N THR A 50 7.07 -0.20 1.70
CA THR A 50 8.35 -0.73 1.20
C THR A 50 8.52 -0.56 -0.30
N GLY A 51 7.58 0.12 -0.97
CA GLY A 51 7.68 0.41 -2.39
C GLY A 51 8.87 1.31 -2.73
N SER A 52 9.46 1.06 -3.89
CA SER A 52 10.58 1.82 -4.45
C SER A 52 10.46 1.87 -5.98
N ASN A 53 11.13 2.82 -6.61
CA ASN A 53 11.28 2.84 -8.07
C ASN A 53 12.39 1.88 -8.58
N CYS A 54 13.17 1.30 -7.67
CA CYS A 54 14.11 0.22 -7.93
C CYS A 54 13.52 -1.11 -7.42
N THR A 55 13.38 -2.09 -8.27
CA THR A 55 12.76 -3.39 -7.91
C THR A 55 13.57 -4.12 -6.84
N GLU A 56 14.89 -4.13 -6.96
CA GLU A 56 15.78 -4.76 -5.98
C GLU A 56 15.63 -4.14 -4.60
N THR A 57 15.55 -2.81 -4.53
CA THR A 57 15.30 -2.08 -3.27
C THR A 57 13.92 -2.43 -2.69
N ALA A 58 12.88 -2.50 -3.52
CA ALA A 58 11.54 -2.87 -3.05
C ALA A 58 11.52 -4.30 -2.48
N VAL A 59 12.18 -5.26 -3.12
CA VAL A 59 12.34 -6.63 -2.63
C VAL A 59 13.11 -6.66 -1.31
N TYR A 60 14.24 -5.94 -1.25
CA TYR A 60 15.06 -5.86 -0.04
C TYR A 60 14.27 -5.30 1.15
N LEU A 61 13.67 -4.11 1.00
CA LEU A 61 12.89 -3.48 2.06
C LEU A 61 11.71 -4.34 2.50
N SER A 62 11.03 -5.01 1.56
CA SER A 62 9.90 -5.89 1.86
C SER A 62 10.33 -7.13 2.66
N THR A 63 11.46 -7.71 2.31
CA THR A 63 12.04 -8.85 3.03
C THR A 63 12.46 -8.47 4.44
N GLU A 64 13.11 -7.32 4.60
CA GLU A 64 13.53 -6.83 5.92
C GLU A 64 12.34 -6.37 6.77
N ALA A 65 11.30 -5.78 6.18
CA ALA A 65 10.06 -5.44 6.88
C ALA A 65 9.37 -6.70 7.45
N LYS A 66 9.33 -7.79 6.68
CA LYS A 66 8.84 -9.09 7.17
C LYS A 66 9.63 -9.56 8.39
N LYS A 67 10.97 -9.53 8.33
CA LYS A 67 11.85 -9.89 9.46
C LYS A 67 11.65 -8.97 10.67
N ALA A 68 11.36 -7.68 10.44
CA ALA A 68 11.06 -6.70 11.47
C ALA A 68 9.70 -6.92 12.16
N GLY A 69 8.83 -7.79 11.63
CA GLY A 69 7.56 -8.17 12.21
C GLY A 69 6.33 -7.48 11.63
N ALA A 70 6.44 -6.85 10.46
CA ALA A 70 5.30 -6.29 9.74
C ALA A 70 4.28 -7.38 9.39
N ASP A 71 2.99 -7.02 9.39
CA ASP A 71 1.86 -7.91 9.11
C ASP A 71 1.39 -7.79 7.64
N GLY A 72 1.84 -6.77 6.92
CA GLY A 72 1.54 -6.55 5.51
C GLY A 72 2.44 -5.47 4.91
N LEU A 73 2.32 -5.27 3.61
CA LEU A 73 3.13 -4.33 2.85
C LEU A 73 2.26 -3.36 2.04
N LEU A 74 2.71 -2.12 1.92
CA LEU A 74 2.17 -1.11 1.03
C LEU A 74 3.22 -0.76 -0.02
N LEU A 75 2.97 -1.08 -1.29
CA LEU A 75 3.90 -0.89 -2.39
C LEU A 75 3.44 0.24 -3.30
N VAL A 76 4.05 1.41 -3.18
CA VAL A 76 3.85 2.48 -4.16
C VAL A 76 4.40 2.05 -5.53
N SER A 77 3.71 2.44 -6.61
CA SER A 77 4.23 2.20 -7.96
C SER A 77 5.59 2.89 -8.17
N PRO A 78 6.49 2.32 -8.99
CA PRO A 78 7.74 2.97 -9.34
C PRO A 78 7.50 4.42 -9.78
N TYR A 79 8.11 5.34 -9.08
CA TYR A 79 7.99 6.78 -9.30
C TYR A 79 9.17 7.30 -10.12
N TYR A 80 9.00 8.42 -10.80
CA TYR A 80 10.01 9.13 -11.58
C TYR A 80 10.34 8.47 -12.93
N ASN A 81 10.69 7.18 -12.98
CA ASN A 81 11.15 6.45 -14.16
C ASN A 81 10.00 5.95 -15.09
N LYS A 82 8.73 6.26 -14.79
CA LYS A 82 7.54 6.10 -15.65
C LYS A 82 7.44 4.72 -16.29
N SER A 83 7.33 3.68 -15.48
CA SER A 83 7.19 2.31 -15.94
C SER A 83 5.93 2.08 -16.80
N THR A 84 6.02 1.13 -17.75
CA THR A 84 4.87 0.62 -18.50
C THR A 84 4.03 -0.34 -17.66
N GLN A 85 2.77 -0.64 -18.05
CA GLN A 85 1.94 -1.62 -17.37
C GLN A 85 2.60 -3.01 -17.27
N LYS A 86 3.31 -3.43 -18.33
CA LYS A 86 4.10 -4.66 -18.31
C LYS A 86 5.24 -4.59 -17.31
N GLY A 87 5.94 -3.47 -17.23
CA GLY A 87 7.01 -3.23 -16.26
C GLY A 87 6.48 -3.22 -14.82
N LEU A 88 5.30 -2.61 -14.57
CA LEU A 88 4.63 -2.63 -13.27
C LEU A 88 4.30 -4.07 -12.83
N LYS A 89 3.77 -4.89 -13.75
CA LYS A 89 3.49 -6.31 -13.44
C LYS A 89 4.76 -7.04 -13.01
N VAL A 90 5.85 -6.90 -13.77
CA VAL A 90 7.13 -7.54 -13.40
C VAL A 90 7.64 -7.03 -12.05
N HIS A 91 7.62 -5.71 -11.84
CA HIS A 91 8.09 -5.09 -10.60
C HIS A 91 7.36 -5.63 -9.36
N PHE A 92 6.02 -5.61 -9.37
CA PHE A 92 5.23 -6.10 -8.23
C PHE A 92 5.32 -7.63 -8.07
N SER A 93 5.44 -8.37 -9.17
CA SER A 93 5.64 -9.83 -9.16
C SER A 93 6.90 -10.23 -8.40
N GLU A 94 8.00 -9.52 -8.58
CA GLU A 94 9.26 -9.84 -7.90
C GLU A 94 9.13 -9.67 -6.38
N VAL A 95 8.43 -8.64 -5.93
CA VAL A 95 8.14 -8.48 -4.49
C VAL A 95 7.18 -9.57 -4.00
N ALA A 96 6.10 -9.84 -4.74
CA ALA A 96 5.11 -10.85 -4.35
C ALA A 96 5.71 -12.27 -4.21
N LYS A 97 6.69 -12.60 -5.05
CA LYS A 97 7.43 -13.87 -4.97
C LYS A 97 8.41 -13.93 -3.80
N ALA A 98 8.95 -12.78 -3.38
CA ALA A 98 9.99 -12.72 -2.34
C ALA A 98 9.42 -12.81 -0.92
N VAL A 99 8.14 -12.51 -0.71
CA VAL A 99 7.48 -12.49 0.60
C VAL A 99 6.10 -13.13 0.53
N ASP A 100 5.64 -13.67 1.65
CA ASP A 100 4.30 -14.26 1.83
C ASP A 100 3.33 -13.35 2.60
N LEU A 101 3.73 -12.09 2.84
CA LEU A 101 2.86 -11.10 3.50
C LEU A 101 1.80 -10.56 2.54
N PRO A 102 0.60 -10.19 3.05
CA PRO A 102 -0.37 -9.45 2.27
C PRO A 102 0.20 -8.14 1.73
N ILE A 103 -0.06 -7.85 0.47
CA ILE A 103 0.43 -6.68 -0.25
C ILE A 103 -0.74 -5.83 -0.73
N LEU A 104 -0.71 -4.55 -0.39
CA LEU A 104 -1.53 -3.52 -1.01
C LEU A 104 -0.69 -2.76 -2.04
N LEU A 105 -1.14 -2.73 -3.28
CA LEU A 105 -0.59 -1.83 -4.29
C LEU A 105 -0.98 -0.38 -3.94
N TYR A 106 -0.12 0.59 -4.25
CA TYR A 106 -0.44 1.99 -4.02
C TYR A 106 -0.36 2.79 -5.32
N ASN A 107 -1.52 3.24 -5.79
CA ASN A 107 -1.66 4.04 -7.00
C ASN A 107 -1.85 5.51 -6.66
N VAL A 108 -0.85 6.34 -6.97
CA VAL A 108 -0.84 7.79 -6.72
C VAL A 108 -0.19 8.55 -7.87
N PRO A 109 -0.84 8.62 -9.03
CA PRO A 109 -0.24 9.17 -10.26
C PRO A 109 0.28 10.61 -10.13
N SER A 110 -0.35 11.42 -9.26
CA SER A 110 0.07 12.80 -9.00
C SER A 110 1.47 12.91 -8.39
N ARG A 111 1.96 11.85 -7.73
CA ARG A 111 3.31 11.80 -7.12
C ARG A 111 4.28 10.97 -7.94
N THR A 112 3.80 9.88 -8.54
CA THR A 112 4.67 8.90 -9.22
C THR A 112 4.88 9.21 -10.69
N GLY A 113 3.96 9.94 -11.33
CA GLY A 113 3.96 10.16 -12.77
C GLY A 113 3.54 8.92 -13.57
N VAL A 114 3.07 7.86 -12.91
CA VAL A 114 2.56 6.64 -13.55
C VAL A 114 1.26 6.20 -12.89
N ASN A 115 0.32 5.73 -13.70
CA ASN A 115 -0.95 5.20 -13.22
C ASN A 115 -0.96 3.67 -13.39
N ILE A 116 -1.34 2.93 -12.36
CA ILE A 116 -1.62 1.50 -12.46
C ILE A 116 -3.06 1.37 -12.98
N THR A 117 -3.25 0.75 -14.15
CA THR A 117 -4.61 0.61 -14.69
C THR A 117 -5.42 -0.43 -13.93
N PRO A 118 -6.77 -0.32 -13.93
CA PRO A 118 -7.66 -1.30 -13.30
C PRO A 118 -7.36 -2.74 -13.72
N GLU A 119 -7.11 -2.97 -15.02
CA GLU A 119 -6.78 -4.29 -15.56
C GLU A 119 -5.47 -4.83 -15.00
N THR A 120 -4.48 -3.97 -14.79
CA THR A 120 -3.19 -4.35 -14.23
C THR A 120 -3.33 -4.71 -12.75
N ILE A 121 -4.08 -3.93 -11.97
CA ILE A 121 -4.37 -4.22 -10.55
C ILE A 121 -5.06 -5.57 -10.42
N VAL A 122 -6.16 -5.76 -11.15
CA VAL A 122 -6.96 -6.99 -11.08
C VAL A 122 -6.16 -8.21 -11.57
N ALA A 123 -5.35 -8.05 -12.62
CA ALA A 123 -4.49 -9.14 -13.11
C ALA A 123 -3.46 -9.56 -12.05
N LEU A 124 -2.82 -8.60 -11.36
CA LEU A 124 -1.85 -8.90 -10.30
C LEU A 124 -2.52 -9.60 -9.10
N CYS A 125 -3.68 -9.13 -8.66
CA CYS A 125 -4.42 -9.77 -7.57
C CYS A 125 -4.92 -11.18 -7.93
N LYS A 126 -5.19 -11.47 -9.20
CA LYS A 126 -5.57 -12.82 -9.66
C LYS A 126 -4.38 -13.76 -9.79
N GLU A 127 -3.21 -13.23 -10.14
CA GLU A 127 -2.00 -14.03 -10.37
C GLU A 127 -1.26 -14.35 -9.07
N TYR A 128 -1.29 -13.44 -8.08
CA TYR A 128 -0.59 -13.56 -6.81
C TYR A 128 -1.57 -13.45 -5.65
N GLU A 129 -1.79 -14.54 -4.92
CA GLU A 129 -2.73 -14.63 -3.79
C GLU A 129 -2.41 -13.64 -2.67
N ASN A 130 -1.15 -13.28 -2.52
CA ASN A 130 -0.70 -12.31 -1.52
C ASN A 130 -0.84 -10.84 -1.97
N ILE A 131 -1.17 -10.53 -3.22
CA ILE A 131 -1.57 -9.18 -3.62
C ILE A 131 -3.09 -9.06 -3.42
N VAL A 132 -3.49 -8.48 -2.30
CA VAL A 132 -4.88 -8.53 -1.82
C VAL A 132 -5.72 -7.31 -2.22
N GLY A 133 -5.08 -6.21 -2.61
CA GLY A 133 -5.84 -5.00 -2.92
C GLY A 133 -5.00 -3.80 -3.32
N VAL A 134 -5.64 -2.64 -3.30
CA VAL A 134 -5.04 -1.37 -3.70
C VAL A 134 -5.45 -0.22 -2.78
N LYS A 135 -4.47 0.62 -2.41
CA LYS A 135 -4.69 2.00 -1.96
C LYS A 135 -4.79 2.89 -3.20
N GLU A 136 -5.99 3.41 -3.46
CA GLU A 136 -6.26 4.21 -4.64
C GLU A 136 -6.31 5.71 -4.30
N ALA A 137 -5.43 6.48 -4.89
CA ALA A 137 -5.28 7.91 -4.66
C ALA A 137 -5.20 8.71 -5.99
N SER A 138 -5.73 8.17 -7.08
CA SER A 138 -5.76 8.86 -8.37
C SER A 138 -6.86 9.91 -8.45
N GLY A 139 -7.91 9.81 -7.62
CA GLY A 139 -9.10 10.62 -7.73
C GLY A 139 -10.04 10.22 -8.87
N ASN A 140 -9.77 9.12 -9.55
CA ASN A 140 -10.57 8.66 -10.69
C ASN A 140 -11.62 7.62 -10.27
N PHE A 141 -12.82 8.08 -9.97
CA PHE A 141 -13.95 7.22 -9.55
C PHE A 141 -14.35 6.20 -10.63
N SER A 142 -14.17 6.52 -11.92
CA SER A 142 -14.43 5.56 -12.99
C SER A 142 -13.46 4.38 -12.94
N ALA A 143 -12.17 4.63 -12.65
CA ALA A 143 -11.19 3.58 -12.47
C ALA A 143 -11.50 2.72 -11.23
N ILE A 144 -11.95 3.33 -10.13
CA ILE A 144 -12.35 2.62 -8.91
C ILE A 144 -13.53 1.68 -9.20
N ALA A 145 -14.56 2.18 -9.88
CA ALA A 145 -15.71 1.37 -10.30
C ALA A 145 -15.28 0.22 -11.23
N GLN A 146 -14.32 0.45 -12.13
CA GLN A 146 -13.78 -0.59 -13.01
C GLN A 146 -13.03 -1.67 -12.21
N ILE A 147 -12.20 -1.31 -11.19
CA ILE A 147 -11.53 -2.29 -10.34
C ILE A 147 -12.58 -3.17 -9.65
N ALA A 148 -13.61 -2.58 -9.04
CA ALA A 148 -14.67 -3.30 -8.37
C ALA A 148 -15.42 -4.25 -9.34
N SER A 149 -15.77 -3.78 -10.53
CA SER A 149 -16.46 -4.56 -11.56
C SER A 149 -15.59 -5.71 -12.10
N LEU A 150 -14.36 -5.45 -12.52
CA LEU A 150 -13.45 -6.45 -13.10
C LEU A 150 -13.01 -7.53 -12.11
N SER A 151 -12.96 -7.18 -10.83
CA SER A 151 -12.61 -8.12 -9.77
C SER A 151 -13.82 -8.89 -9.22
N GLY A 152 -15.04 -8.47 -9.54
CA GLY A 152 -16.24 -9.00 -8.89
C GLY A 152 -16.26 -8.75 -7.38
N GLY A 153 -15.58 -7.68 -6.91
CA GLY A 153 -15.48 -7.31 -5.50
C GLY A 153 -14.43 -8.11 -4.69
N THR A 154 -13.58 -8.89 -5.35
CA THR A 154 -12.54 -9.69 -4.66
C THR A 154 -11.26 -8.91 -4.36
N VAL A 155 -11.04 -7.75 -4.98
CA VAL A 155 -9.91 -6.86 -4.71
C VAL A 155 -10.32 -5.86 -3.63
N ASP A 156 -9.58 -5.78 -2.55
CA ASP A 156 -9.80 -4.78 -1.51
C ASP A 156 -9.34 -3.40 -1.99
N ILE A 157 -10.24 -2.42 -1.93
CA ILE A 157 -9.96 -1.04 -2.33
C ILE A 157 -9.99 -0.16 -1.09
N TYR A 158 -8.93 0.60 -0.86
CA TYR A 158 -8.85 1.61 0.19
C TYR A 158 -8.63 2.99 -0.41
N SER A 159 -9.35 4.00 0.10
CA SER A 159 -9.09 5.38 -0.30
C SER A 159 -7.71 5.84 0.22
N GLY A 160 -6.96 6.50 -0.65
CA GLY A 160 -5.75 7.22 -0.25
C GLY A 160 -5.98 8.71 0.00
N ASN A 161 -7.22 9.20 -0.21
CA ASN A 161 -7.63 10.58 -0.05
C ASN A 161 -8.77 10.66 0.96
N ASP A 162 -8.60 11.45 2.02
CA ASP A 162 -9.56 11.53 3.13
C ASP A 162 -10.94 12.05 2.68
N ASP A 163 -10.97 13.05 1.80
CA ASP A 163 -12.18 13.67 1.23
C ASP A 163 -12.96 12.76 0.27
N GLN A 164 -12.34 11.69 -0.22
CA GLN A 164 -12.94 10.77 -1.17
C GLN A 164 -13.43 9.46 -0.53
N THR A 165 -13.25 9.30 0.77
CA THR A 165 -13.56 8.07 1.49
C THR A 165 -15.02 7.64 1.31
N VAL A 166 -15.97 8.54 1.61
CA VAL A 166 -17.41 8.22 1.55
C VAL A 166 -17.86 7.84 0.13
N PRO A 167 -17.57 8.63 -0.92
CA PRO A 167 -17.95 8.23 -2.28
C PRO A 167 -17.24 6.96 -2.77
N MET A 168 -15.99 6.69 -2.34
CA MET A 168 -15.32 5.44 -2.68
C MET A 168 -15.96 4.23 -1.99
N MET A 169 -16.40 4.38 -0.74
CA MET A 169 -17.13 3.31 -0.05
C MET A 169 -18.45 2.98 -0.76
N ALA A 170 -19.14 3.96 -1.33
CA ALA A 170 -20.33 3.72 -2.17
C ALA A 170 -20.01 2.90 -3.45
N LEU A 171 -18.76 2.92 -3.90
CA LEU A 171 -18.25 2.10 -5.02
C LEU A 171 -17.64 0.77 -4.59
N GLY A 172 -17.71 0.41 -3.31
CA GLY A 172 -17.24 -0.86 -2.77
C GLY A 172 -15.87 -0.82 -2.08
N ALA A 173 -15.30 0.36 -1.83
CA ALA A 173 -14.08 0.48 -1.02
C ALA A 173 -14.34 0.03 0.43
N LYS A 174 -13.32 -0.55 1.07
CA LYS A 174 -13.39 -1.09 2.43
C LYS A 174 -13.12 -0.05 3.51
N GLY A 175 -12.49 1.07 3.16
CA GLY A 175 -12.11 2.10 4.11
C GLY A 175 -11.07 3.06 3.55
N VAL A 176 -10.30 3.67 4.43
CA VAL A 176 -9.32 4.70 4.11
C VAL A 176 -7.98 4.43 4.78
N ILE A 177 -6.91 4.74 4.05
CA ILE A 177 -5.57 4.90 4.62
C ILE A 177 -5.36 6.41 4.77
N SER A 178 -5.80 6.92 5.91
CA SER A 178 -5.98 8.34 6.19
C SER A 178 -4.68 9.04 6.55
N VAL A 179 -4.58 10.31 6.18
CA VAL A 179 -3.59 11.26 6.70
C VAL A 179 -4.19 12.08 7.85
N LEU A 180 -5.45 12.48 7.72
CA LEU A 180 -6.16 13.32 8.70
C LEU A 180 -6.25 12.65 10.07
N SER A 181 -6.40 11.34 10.12
CA SER A 181 -6.46 10.53 11.36
C SER A 181 -5.19 10.61 12.23
N ASN A 182 -4.11 11.23 11.75
CA ASN A 182 -2.92 11.50 12.59
C ASN A 182 -3.11 12.70 13.52
N VAL A 183 -4.11 13.57 13.26
CA VAL A 183 -4.31 14.83 13.98
C VAL A 183 -5.76 15.09 14.39
N ALA A 184 -6.72 14.29 13.93
CA ALA A 184 -8.15 14.45 14.20
C ALA A 184 -8.83 13.12 14.59
#